data_9331fc616ef436ff5acef82bce366ccd
#
_entry.id   9331fc616ef436ff5acef82bce366ccd
#
_cell.length_a   1.000
_cell.length_b   1.000
_cell.length_c   1.000
_cell.angle_alpha   90.00
_cell.angle_beta   90.00
_cell.angle_gamma   90.00
#
_symmetry.space_group_name_H-M   'P 1'
#
loop_
_entity.id
_entity.type
_entity.pdbx_description
1 polymer ?
#
loop_
_entity_poly.entity_id
_entity_poly.type
_entity_poly.pdbx_seq_one_letter_code
_entity_poly.pdbx_strand_id
1 'polypeptide(L)'
;MSNFSFDFNENDFRPLAARMRPTTLAQYCGQSHLLGEGKPLRKAIEAGYVHSMIFWGPPGTGKTTLAEIIAQRIQAEVERISAVTSGIKEIREAIEKAKQNKLAGLRTILFVDEVHRFNKSQQDAFLPHIEDGTIIFIGATTENPSFELNNALLSRARVYILKPLSTQEIERVLQQAIDDPENGLGKVRLDLQADLLSLLAEYVNGDARLALNCLEMMVDMAAESENGKILDRTLLTEVLGERQARFDKQGDRFYDFISALHKSIRGSAPDAALYWYARIITAGGDPLYVARRLLAIASEDVGNADPRAMQVALAAWDCFTRVGAAEGERAIAQAIVYLAVAPKSNAVYLAFKAAKKLATESADFDVPEHLRNAPTNLMKDLGFGAEYRYAHDEPNAYAAGENYFPSELKDTQFYFPTTRGMEIKIKEKLDWLREQDAQSQKKRY
;
A
#
# COMPACT_ATOMS: atom_id res chain seq x y z
N MET A 1 31.29 -45.23 30.41
CA MET A 1 30.20 -44.25 30.39
C MET A 1 30.73 -43.01 29.66
N SER A 2 30.49 -42.94 28.39
CA SER A 2 30.93 -41.82 27.57
C SER A 2 29.89 -40.67 27.72
N ASN A 3 30.32 -39.57 28.31
CA ASN A 3 29.55 -38.33 28.35
C ASN A 3 29.45 -37.79 26.92
N PHE A 4 28.34 -37.96 26.27
CA PHE A 4 27.94 -37.15 25.12
C PHE A 4 27.48 -35.80 25.68
N SER A 5 28.36 -34.80 25.71
CA SER A 5 27.98 -33.39 25.78
C SER A 5 27.51 -33.00 24.41
N PHE A 6 26.20 -32.89 24.22
CA PHE A 6 25.65 -32.15 23.08
C PHE A 6 25.91 -30.67 23.35
N ASP A 7 26.90 -30.10 22.71
CA ASP A 7 27.05 -28.64 22.57
C ASP A 7 25.92 -28.16 21.65
N PHE A 8 24.75 -27.92 22.25
CA PHE A 8 23.69 -27.21 21.54
C PHE A 8 24.07 -25.73 21.47
N ASN A 9 24.48 -25.30 20.28
CA ASN A 9 24.65 -23.90 20.01
C ASN A 9 23.25 -23.25 20.00
N GLU A 10 22.99 -22.26 20.86
CA GLU A 10 21.69 -21.56 20.94
C GLU A 10 21.21 -21.02 19.58
N ASN A 11 22.11 -20.94 18.58
CA ASN A 11 21.80 -20.53 17.21
C ASN A 11 21.06 -21.59 16.38
N ASP A 12 21.13 -22.88 16.74
CA ASP A 12 20.58 -23.98 15.92
C ASP A 12 19.03 -24.03 15.93
N PHE A 13 18.37 -23.35 16.87
CA PHE A 13 16.90 -23.34 16.96
C PHE A 13 16.25 -22.09 16.32
N ARG A 14 17.03 -21.11 15.88
CA ARG A 14 16.46 -19.93 15.22
C ARG A 14 16.18 -20.22 13.74
N PRO A 15 15.01 -19.81 13.21
CA PRO A 15 14.72 -19.95 11.78
C PRO A 15 15.81 -19.34 10.89
N LEU A 16 16.05 -19.95 9.74
CA LEU A 16 17.06 -19.51 8.76
C LEU A 16 16.90 -18.02 8.41
N ALA A 17 15.66 -17.54 8.24
CA ALA A 17 15.38 -16.13 7.99
C ALA A 17 15.83 -15.19 9.13
N ALA A 18 15.92 -15.67 10.36
CA ALA A 18 16.42 -14.90 11.49
C ALA A 18 17.95 -14.96 11.57
N ARG A 19 18.56 -16.12 11.29
CA ARG A 19 20.01 -16.32 11.29
C ARG A 19 20.70 -15.55 10.16
N MET A 20 20.09 -15.55 8.98
CA MET A 20 20.57 -14.88 7.77
C MET A 20 20.29 -13.38 7.71
N ARG A 21 19.80 -12.77 8.81
CA ARG A 21 19.51 -11.34 8.83
C ARG A 21 20.80 -10.52 8.66
N PRO A 22 20.90 -9.65 7.62
CA PRO A 22 22.05 -8.79 7.43
C PRO A 22 22.34 -7.89 8.63
N THR A 23 23.60 -7.78 9.00
CA THR A 23 24.08 -6.89 10.07
C THR A 23 24.76 -5.63 9.53
N THR A 24 25.10 -5.60 8.25
CA THR A 24 25.75 -4.47 7.60
C THR A 24 25.04 -4.06 6.31
N LEU A 25 25.24 -2.81 5.88
CA LEU A 25 24.71 -2.33 4.58
C LEU A 25 25.30 -3.10 3.39
N ALA A 26 26.50 -3.65 3.49
CA ALA A 26 27.12 -4.42 2.44
C ALA A 26 26.42 -5.78 2.22
N GLN A 27 25.91 -6.38 3.27
CA GLN A 27 25.14 -7.62 3.24
C GLN A 27 23.67 -7.38 2.88
N TYR A 28 23.18 -6.13 2.99
CA TYR A 28 21.78 -5.79 2.76
C TYR A 28 21.45 -5.81 1.27
N CYS A 29 20.60 -6.72 0.86
CA CYS A 29 20.22 -6.93 -0.53
C CYS A 29 19.08 -6.01 -0.95
N GLY A 30 19.16 -5.44 -2.15
CA GLY A 30 18.09 -4.63 -2.74
C GLY A 30 18.08 -3.17 -2.31
N GLN A 31 16.96 -2.51 -2.59
CA GLN A 31 16.68 -1.10 -2.27
C GLN A 31 17.73 -0.12 -2.86
N SER A 32 18.30 -0.41 -4.01
CA SER A 32 19.34 0.41 -4.65
C SER A 32 18.90 1.87 -4.91
N HIS A 33 17.61 2.13 -5.05
CA HIS A 33 17.06 3.48 -5.20
C HIS A 33 17.17 4.32 -3.91
N LEU A 34 17.30 3.70 -2.72
CA LEU A 34 17.49 4.35 -1.42
C LEU A 34 18.92 4.22 -0.90
N LEU A 35 19.53 3.03 -1.08
CA LEU A 35 20.78 2.64 -0.46
C LEU A 35 21.92 2.45 -1.47
N GLY A 36 21.68 2.71 -2.76
CA GLY A 36 22.71 2.70 -3.78
C GLY A 36 23.83 3.71 -3.49
N GLU A 37 24.96 3.56 -4.14
CA GLU A 37 26.10 4.45 -3.97
C GLU A 37 25.71 5.92 -4.27
N GLY A 38 26.12 6.83 -3.41
CA GLY A 38 25.80 8.25 -3.53
C GLY A 38 24.40 8.67 -3.10
N LYS A 39 23.50 7.75 -2.74
CA LYS A 39 22.13 8.08 -2.31
C LYS A 39 22.10 8.79 -0.94
N PRO A 40 21.18 9.76 -0.74
CA PRO A 40 21.13 10.57 0.47
C PRO A 40 20.98 9.76 1.77
N LEU A 41 20.11 8.73 1.76
CA LEU A 41 19.90 7.89 2.95
C LEU A 41 21.16 7.11 3.30
N ARG A 42 21.82 6.51 2.32
CA ARG A 42 23.09 5.79 2.51
C ARG A 42 24.15 6.71 3.10
N LYS A 43 24.36 7.89 2.50
CA LYS A 43 25.32 8.89 3.00
C LYS A 43 25.03 9.31 4.45
N ALA A 44 23.75 9.52 4.79
CA ALA A 44 23.34 9.88 6.14
C ALA A 44 23.68 8.76 7.15
N ILE A 45 23.39 7.49 6.80
CA ILE A 45 23.72 6.34 7.65
C ILE A 45 25.24 6.20 7.82
N GLU A 46 26.00 6.28 6.73
CA GLU A 46 27.47 6.16 6.74
C GLU A 46 28.13 7.29 7.57
N ALA A 47 27.58 8.49 7.53
CA ALA A 47 28.04 9.64 8.30
C ALA A 47 27.54 9.67 9.76
N GLY A 48 26.66 8.73 10.17
CA GLY A 48 26.09 8.69 11.52
C GLY A 48 25.04 9.76 11.81
N TYR A 49 24.54 10.45 10.80
CA TYR A 49 23.46 11.44 10.89
C TYR A 49 22.13 10.80 10.49
N VAL A 50 21.36 10.37 11.50
CA VAL A 50 20.09 9.71 11.30
C VAL A 50 18.96 10.58 11.86
N HIS A 51 17.90 10.74 11.08
CA HIS A 51 16.66 11.44 11.45
C HIS A 51 15.52 10.43 11.62
N SER A 52 14.43 10.87 12.22
CA SER A 52 13.23 10.05 12.35
C SER A 52 12.63 9.73 10.97
N MET A 53 12.19 8.47 10.78
CA MET A 53 11.76 7.97 9.49
C MET A 53 10.65 6.92 9.58
N ILE A 54 9.97 6.69 8.47
CA ILE A 54 8.96 5.67 8.31
C ILE A 54 9.33 4.82 7.10
N PHE A 55 9.48 3.52 7.32
CA PHE A 55 9.68 2.54 6.26
C PHE A 55 8.34 1.96 5.82
N TRP A 56 7.94 2.27 4.61
CA TRP A 56 6.72 1.75 4.00
C TRP A 56 7.04 0.77 2.88
N GLY A 57 6.43 -0.40 2.91
CA GLY A 57 6.58 -1.40 1.85
C GLY A 57 6.07 -2.77 2.25
N PRO A 58 5.98 -3.72 1.30
CA PRO A 58 5.47 -5.06 1.54
C PRO A 58 6.25 -5.84 2.63
N PRO A 59 5.71 -6.96 3.14
CA PRO A 59 6.42 -7.86 4.03
C PRO A 59 7.75 -8.34 3.40
N GLY A 60 8.71 -8.76 4.21
CA GLY A 60 9.96 -9.35 3.76
C GLY A 60 10.95 -8.45 3.00
N THR A 61 10.66 -7.16 2.84
CA THR A 61 11.52 -6.19 2.13
C THR A 61 12.67 -5.63 2.97
N GLY A 62 12.83 -6.09 4.22
CA GLY A 62 13.96 -5.72 5.09
C GLY A 62 13.76 -4.48 5.95
N LYS A 63 12.53 -4.00 6.19
CA LYS A 63 12.25 -2.81 7.04
C LYS A 63 12.91 -2.88 8.41
N THR A 64 12.65 -3.96 9.15
CA THR A 64 13.21 -4.20 10.49
C THR A 64 14.74 -4.34 10.45
N THR A 65 15.24 -5.06 9.47
CA THR A 65 16.68 -5.26 9.25
C THR A 65 17.40 -3.93 9.00
N LEU A 66 16.82 -3.06 8.16
CA LEU A 66 17.40 -1.75 7.89
C LEU A 66 17.46 -0.88 9.16
N ALA A 67 16.42 -0.91 9.99
CA ALA A 67 16.41 -0.21 11.27
C ALA A 67 17.51 -0.70 12.21
N GLU A 68 17.75 -2.00 12.28
CA GLU A 68 18.81 -2.61 13.08
C GLU A 68 20.21 -2.24 12.58
N ILE A 69 20.45 -2.27 11.27
CA ILE A 69 21.72 -1.83 10.67
C ILE A 69 21.98 -0.35 10.96
N ILE A 70 20.96 0.50 10.88
CA ILE A 70 21.07 1.92 11.21
C ILE A 70 21.46 2.08 12.67
N ALA A 71 20.79 1.39 13.58
CA ALA A 71 21.06 1.47 15.00
C ALA A 71 22.49 1.06 15.35
N GLN A 72 22.94 -0.05 14.80
CA GLN A 72 24.31 -0.52 14.96
C GLN A 72 25.32 0.50 14.46
N ARG A 73 25.06 1.09 13.27
CA ARG A 73 25.99 2.06 12.67
C ARG A 73 26.17 3.32 13.49
N ILE A 74 25.13 3.80 14.17
CA ILE A 74 25.18 5.01 15.00
C ILE A 74 25.41 4.72 16.49
N GLN A 75 25.64 3.46 16.85
CA GLN A 75 25.81 2.99 18.23
C GLN A 75 24.65 3.45 19.15
N ALA A 76 23.43 3.29 18.69
CA ALA A 76 22.23 3.64 19.43
C ALA A 76 21.62 2.40 20.10
N GLU A 77 21.07 2.60 21.29
CA GLU A 77 20.18 1.62 21.92
C GLU A 77 18.88 1.49 21.14
N VAL A 78 18.35 0.28 21.06
CA VAL A 78 17.11 0.00 20.29
C VAL A 78 16.01 -0.45 21.23
N GLU A 79 14.98 0.38 21.38
CA GLU A 79 13.72 -0.02 21.99
C GLU A 79 12.75 -0.44 20.90
N ARG A 80 12.18 -1.66 21.02
CA ARG A 80 11.27 -2.25 20.03
C ARG A 80 9.86 -2.32 20.56
N ILE A 81 8.92 -1.80 19.81
CA ILE A 81 7.50 -1.85 20.10
C ILE A 81 6.78 -2.47 18.89
N SER A 82 5.92 -3.47 19.14
CA SER A 82 4.99 -3.97 18.12
C SER A 82 3.62 -3.35 18.35
N ALA A 83 3.12 -2.58 17.39
CA ALA A 83 1.80 -1.98 17.52
C ALA A 83 0.64 -2.99 17.54
N VAL A 84 0.93 -4.27 17.25
CA VAL A 84 -0.05 -5.39 17.35
C VAL A 84 -0.26 -5.81 18.80
N THR A 85 0.81 -5.84 19.61
CA THR A 85 0.79 -6.41 20.97
C THR A 85 0.98 -5.38 22.08
N SER A 86 1.41 -4.17 21.74
CA SER A 86 1.77 -3.11 22.70
C SER A 86 0.72 -2.00 22.77
N GLY A 87 0.58 -1.43 23.96
CA GLY A 87 -0.32 -0.31 24.22
C GLY A 87 0.44 0.94 24.69
N ILE A 88 -0.30 1.89 25.29
CA ILE A 88 0.26 3.16 25.78
C ILE A 88 1.26 2.97 26.93
N LYS A 89 1.14 1.87 27.66
CA LYS A 89 2.05 1.55 28.79
C LYS A 89 3.45 1.23 28.26
N GLU A 90 3.57 0.36 27.30
CA GLU A 90 4.85 -0.04 26.69
C GLU A 90 5.51 1.15 25.98
N ILE A 91 4.70 2.03 25.36
CA ILE A 91 5.20 3.30 24.77
C ILE A 91 5.86 4.16 25.86
N ARG A 92 5.21 4.35 27.00
CA ARG A 92 5.76 5.14 28.11
C ARG A 92 7.02 4.53 28.71
N GLU A 93 7.05 3.23 28.88
CA GLU A 93 8.23 2.50 29.39
C GLU A 93 9.44 2.68 28.45
N ALA A 94 9.25 2.54 27.16
CA ALA A 94 10.30 2.75 26.16
C ALA A 94 10.80 4.21 26.15
N ILE A 95 9.90 5.18 26.30
CA ILE A 95 10.26 6.59 26.40
C ILE A 95 11.07 6.88 27.68
N GLU A 96 10.70 6.31 28.83
CA GLU A 96 11.46 6.51 30.07
C GLU A 96 12.87 5.91 29.98
N LYS A 97 13.03 4.73 29.35
CA LYS A 97 14.36 4.19 29.05
C LYS A 97 15.16 5.12 28.13
N ALA A 98 14.52 5.64 27.07
CA ALA A 98 15.18 6.58 26.17
C ALA A 98 15.65 7.86 26.89
N LYS A 99 14.90 8.37 27.86
CA LYS A 99 15.32 9.50 28.72
C LYS A 99 16.54 9.15 29.57
N GLN A 100 16.53 7.94 30.15
CA GLN A 100 17.70 7.47 30.92
C GLN A 100 18.95 7.33 30.03
N ASN A 101 18.81 6.76 28.86
CA ASN A 101 19.88 6.65 27.87
C ASN A 101 20.40 8.02 27.46
N LYS A 102 19.52 9.01 27.21
CA LYS A 102 19.90 10.38 26.89
C LYS A 102 20.72 11.05 28.01
N LEU A 103 20.36 10.81 29.29
CA LEU A 103 21.14 11.29 30.44
C LEU A 103 22.53 10.64 30.51
N ALA A 104 22.66 9.39 30.05
CA ALA A 104 23.92 8.68 29.93
C ALA A 104 24.72 9.02 28.65
N GLY A 105 24.22 9.95 27.82
CA GLY A 105 24.86 10.34 26.56
C GLY A 105 24.66 9.36 25.40
N LEU A 106 23.74 8.41 25.56
CA LEU A 106 23.41 7.41 24.54
C LEU A 106 22.21 7.85 23.68
N ARG A 107 22.27 7.56 22.41
CA ARG A 107 21.13 7.75 21.50
C ARG A 107 20.17 6.56 21.60
N THR A 108 18.89 6.80 21.45
CA THR A 108 17.87 5.72 21.42
C THR A 108 17.09 5.78 20.12
N ILE A 109 17.06 4.66 19.40
CA ILE A 109 16.11 4.42 18.31
C ILE A 109 14.88 3.73 18.91
N LEU A 110 13.72 4.34 18.74
CA LEU A 110 12.45 3.70 19.01
C LEU A 110 11.92 3.11 17.70
N PHE A 111 12.04 1.79 17.56
CA PHE A 111 11.51 1.06 16.42
C PHE A 111 10.08 0.59 16.69
N VAL A 112 9.13 1.03 15.87
CA VAL A 112 7.71 0.66 15.97
C VAL A 112 7.30 -0.14 14.75
N ASP A 113 7.07 -1.44 14.97
CA ASP A 113 6.58 -2.32 13.90
C ASP A 113 5.06 -2.22 13.75
N GLU A 114 4.58 -2.24 12.51
CA GLU A 114 3.18 -2.07 12.11
C GLU A 114 2.52 -0.81 12.71
N VAL A 115 3.24 0.32 12.64
CA VAL A 115 2.84 1.59 13.28
C VAL A 115 1.44 2.09 12.92
N HIS A 116 0.90 1.69 11.77
CA HIS A 116 -0.46 1.99 11.33
C HIS A 116 -1.55 1.43 12.26
N ARG A 117 -1.24 0.43 13.09
CA ARG A 117 -2.19 -0.15 14.06
C ARG A 117 -2.37 0.68 15.32
N PHE A 118 -1.50 1.64 15.55
CA PHE A 118 -1.68 2.59 16.64
C PHE A 118 -2.74 3.64 16.31
N ASN A 119 -3.63 3.91 17.25
CA ASN A 119 -4.58 4.99 17.13
C ASN A 119 -3.89 6.37 17.22
N LYS A 120 -4.63 7.44 16.88
CA LYS A 120 -4.09 8.82 16.85
C LYS A 120 -3.44 9.23 18.17
N SER A 121 -4.06 8.92 19.31
CA SER A 121 -3.53 9.28 20.64
C SER A 121 -2.21 8.54 20.95
N GLN A 122 -2.06 7.30 20.51
CA GLN A 122 -0.81 6.55 20.65
C GLN A 122 0.28 7.10 19.72
N GLN A 123 -0.06 7.51 18.50
CA GLN A 123 0.86 8.16 17.58
C GLN A 123 1.31 9.53 18.13
N ASP A 124 0.41 10.29 18.72
CA ASP A 124 0.72 11.60 19.33
C ASP A 124 1.69 11.49 20.51
N ALA A 125 1.69 10.36 21.23
CA ALA A 125 2.59 10.15 22.36
C ALA A 125 4.09 10.18 22.00
N PHE A 126 4.46 9.95 20.75
CA PHE A 126 5.85 10.03 20.30
C PHE A 126 6.32 11.46 20.00
N LEU A 127 5.39 12.36 19.62
CA LEU A 127 5.72 13.67 19.03
C LEU A 127 6.63 14.53 19.92
N PRO A 128 6.36 14.73 21.21
CA PRO A 128 7.23 15.55 22.08
C PRO A 128 8.66 15.02 22.14
N HIS A 129 8.80 13.68 22.09
CA HIS A 129 10.09 12.99 22.26
C HIS A 129 10.90 12.89 20.97
N ILE A 130 10.24 13.01 19.82
CA ILE A 130 10.89 13.23 18.52
C ILE A 130 11.42 14.67 18.45
N GLU A 131 10.61 15.64 18.86
CA GLU A 131 10.96 17.07 18.81
C GLU A 131 12.12 17.42 19.73
N ASP A 132 12.14 16.90 20.95
CA ASP A 132 13.20 17.16 21.92
C ASP A 132 14.46 16.30 21.73
N GLY A 133 14.42 15.38 20.71
CA GLY A 133 15.53 14.48 20.40
C GLY A 133 15.79 13.41 21.48
N THR A 134 14.81 13.09 22.31
CA THR A 134 14.88 11.95 23.25
C THR A 134 14.91 10.63 22.51
N ILE A 135 14.18 10.53 21.40
CA ILE A 135 14.15 9.35 20.53
C ILE A 135 14.42 9.73 19.08
N ILE A 136 15.04 8.82 18.35
CA ILE A 136 15.00 8.75 16.89
C ILE A 136 13.91 7.74 16.54
N PHE A 137 12.81 8.22 15.98
CA PHE A 137 11.67 7.36 15.66
C PHE A 137 11.86 6.65 14.33
N ILE A 138 11.72 5.33 14.31
CA ILE A 138 11.68 4.54 13.08
C ILE A 138 10.40 3.71 13.07
N GLY A 139 9.41 4.12 12.28
CA GLY A 139 8.18 3.36 12.07
C GLY A 139 8.30 2.41 10.89
N ALA A 140 7.77 1.20 11.01
CA ALA A 140 7.58 0.27 9.88
C ALA A 140 6.10 0.04 9.63
N THR A 141 5.69 0.01 8.36
CA THR A 141 4.30 -0.23 7.97
C THR A 141 4.20 -0.90 6.60
N THR A 142 3.19 -1.74 6.43
CA THR A 142 2.77 -2.28 5.13
C THR A 142 1.70 -1.43 4.47
N GLU A 143 0.96 -0.63 5.23
CA GLU A 143 -0.13 0.22 4.75
C GLU A 143 0.38 1.61 4.34
N ASN A 144 -0.41 2.31 3.51
CA ASN A 144 -0.03 3.65 3.05
C ASN A 144 -0.03 4.67 4.20
N PRO A 145 1.15 5.23 4.56
CA PRO A 145 1.28 6.14 5.68
C PRO A 145 0.39 7.39 5.59
N SER A 146 0.09 7.85 4.36
CA SER A 146 -0.72 9.06 4.14
C SER A 146 -2.18 8.90 4.58
N PHE A 147 -2.68 7.65 4.70
CA PHE A 147 -4.05 7.37 5.16
C PHE A 147 -4.09 6.97 6.63
N GLU A 148 -3.05 6.30 7.11
CA GLU A 148 -3.06 5.62 8.41
C GLU A 148 -2.35 6.42 9.51
N LEU A 149 -1.41 7.30 9.15
CA LEU A 149 -0.64 8.07 10.11
C LEU A 149 -1.12 9.52 10.18
N ASN A 150 -1.02 10.11 11.37
CA ASN A 150 -1.38 11.51 11.53
C ASN A 150 -0.36 12.45 10.87
N ASN A 151 -0.82 13.62 10.43
CA ASN A 151 0.01 14.62 9.75
C ASN A 151 1.14 15.14 10.65
N ALA A 152 0.94 15.17 11.97
CA ALA A 152 1.95 15.62 12.91
C ALA A 152 3.16 14.68 12.95
N LEU A 153 2.94 13.37 12.88
CA LEU A 153 4.02 12.38 12.78
C LEU A 153 4.70 12.43 11.40
N LEU A 154 3.91 12.53 10.32
CA LEU A 154 4.43 12.62 8.95
C LEU A 154 5.28 13.89 8.71
N SER A 155 4.99 14.99 9.41
CA SER A 155 5.80 16.22 9.32
C SER A 155 7.16 16.11 10.01
N ARG A 156 7.35 15.12 10.90
CA ARG A 156 8.57 14.93 11.71
C ARG A 156 9.38 13.69 11.33
N ALA A 157 8.78 12.79 10.56
CA ALA A 157 9.42 11.55 10.13
C ALA A 157 9.35 11.42 8.61
N ARG A 158 10.51 11.27 7.97
CA ARG A 158 10.58 11.14 6.50
C ARG A 158 10.17 9.73 6.06
N VAL A 159 9.26 9.65 5.08
CA VAL A 159 8.81 8.38 4.52
C VAL A 159 9.79 7.87 3.48
N TYR A 160 10.21 6.61 3.61
CA TYR A 160 11.03 5.87 2.65
C TYR A 160 10.26 4.64 2.16
N ILE A 161 10.11 4.54 0.84
CA ILE A 161 9.36 3.44 0.22
C ILE A 161 10.32 2.31 -0.10
N LEU A 162 10.14 1.17 0.57
CA LEU A 162 10.85 -0.07 0.26
C LEU A 162 10.05 -0.85 -0.78
N LYS A 163 10.73 -1.24 -1.86
CA LYS A 163 10.12 -2.02 -2.95
C LYS A 163 10.29 -3.52 -2.70
N PRO A 164 9.41 -4.38 -3.25
CA PRO A 164 9.69 -5.81 -3.31
C PRO A 164 11.08 -6.06 -3.89
N LEU A 165 11.77 -7.07 -3.42
CA LEU A 165 13.03 -7.49 -4.00
C LEU A 165 12.79 -8.10 -5.39
N SER A 166 13.68 -7.85 -6.33
CA SER A 166 13.64 -8.51 -7.65
C SER A 166 13.97 -9.99 -7.52
N THR A 167 13.59 -10.79 -8.51
CA THR A 167 13.94 -12.22 -8.58
C THR A 167 15.44 -12.43 -8.41
N GLN A 168 16.27 -11.64 -9.08
CA GLN A 168 17.74 -11.72 -8.96
C GLN A 168 18.25 -11.37 -7.56
N GLU A 169 17.62 -10.44 -6.86
CA GLU A 169 17.98 -10.08 -5.48
C GLU A 169 17.59 -11.18 -4.50
N ILE A 170 16.44 -11.83 -4.70
CA ILE A 170 16.03 -13.01 -3.91
C ILE A 170 16.96 -14.20 -4.17
N GLU A 171 17.30 -14.48 -5.43
CA GLU A 171 18.26 -15.53 -5.77
C GLU A 171 19.60 -15.33 -5.04
N ARG A 172 20.10 -14.08 -4.97
CA ARG A 172 21.32 -13.77 -4.21
C ARG A 172 21.15 -14.04 -2.72
N VAL A 173 20.01 -13.68 -2.13
CA VAL A 173 19.75 -13.97 -0.71
C VAL A 173 19.71 -15.47 -0.45
N LEU A 174 19.07 -16.25 -1.32
CA LEU A 174 19.02 -17.71 -1.23
C LEU A 174 20.42 -18.33 -1.40
N GLN A 175 21.20 -17.86 -2.39
CA GLN A 175 22.56 -18.35 -2.62
C GLN A 175 23.47 -18.03 -1.43
N GLN A 176 23.39 -16.82 -0.87
CA GLN A 176 24.11 -16.47 0.36
C GLN A 176 23.77 -17.40 1.52
N ALA A 177 22.49 -17.77 1.67
CA ALA A 177 22.09 -18.69 2.71
C ALA A 177 22.61 -20.10 2.49
N ILE A 178 22.72 -20.55 1.26
CA ILE A 178 23.30 -21.85 0.89
C ILE A 178 24.81 -21.88 1.15
N ASP A 179 25.51 -20.79 0.84
CA ASP A 179 26.95 -20.72 0.91
C ASP A 179 27.51 -20.40 2.32
N ASP A 180 26.69 -19.82 3.20
CA ASP A 180 27.12 -19.41 4.54
C ASP A 180 27.24 -20.60 5.50
N PRO A 181 28.47 -20.95 5.96
CA PRO A 181 28.67 -22.07 6.87
C PRO A 181 28.36 -21.77 8.34
N GLU A 182 28.21 -20.48 8.71
CA GLU A 182 28.01 -20.08 10.11
C GLU A 182 26.52 -19.87 10.43
N ASN A 183 25.84 -19.10 9.60
CA ASN A 183 24.45 -18.71 9.83
C ASN A 183 23.48 -19.40 8.87
N GLY A 184 23.99 -19.93 7.76
CA GLY A 184 23.24 -20.53 6.68
C GLY A 184 23.25 -22.05 6.66
N LEU A 185 23.26 -22.57 5.44
CA LEU A 185 23.19 -23.99 5.12
C LEU A 185 24.53 -24.56 4.60
N GLY A 186 25.63 -23.80 4.61
CA GLY A 186 26.90 -24.17 4.00
C GLY A 186 27.58 -25.42 4.58
N LYS A 187 27.09 -25.93 5.71
CA LYS A 187 27.52 -27.23 6.27
C LYS A 187 26.71 -28.42 5.74
N VAL A 188 25.57 -28.17 5.07
CA VAL A 188 24.69 -29.18 4.52
C VAL A 188 25.03 -29.39 3.04
N ARG A 189 25.30 -30.64 2.66
CA ARG A 189 25.45 -30.94 1.21
C ARG A 189 24.08 -30.91 0.57
N LEU A 190 23.93 -30.08 -0.46
CA LEU A 190 22.71 -29.92 -1.21
C LEU A 190 22.92 -30.33 -2.67
N ASP A 191 22.03 -31.17 -3.18
CA ASP A 191 21.90 -31.50 -4.60
C ASP A 191 20.75 -30.68 -5.18
N LEU A 192 21.10 -29.51 -5.75
CA LEU A 192 20.18 -28.52 -6.24
C LEU A 192 19.87 -28.72 -7.72
N GLN A 193 18.61 -28.91 -8.05
CA GLN A 193 18.17 -28.87 -9.45
C GLN A 193 18.43 -27.47 -10.04
N ALA A 194 18.96 -27.43 -11.26
CA ALA A 194 19.11 -26.18 -12.00
C ALA A 194 17.78 -25.41 -12.06
N ASP A 195 17.83 -24.08 -11.96
CA ASP A 195 16.68 -23.15 -11.95
C ASP A 195 15.76 -23.19 -10.71
N LEU A 196 15.99 -24.08 -9.74
CA LEU A 196 15.14 -24.18 -8.55
C LEU A 196 15.09 -22.85 -7.74
N LEU A 197 16.24 -22.20 -7.57
CA LEU A 197 16.33 -20.92 -6.85
C LEU A 197 15.59 -19.81 -7.60
N SER A 198 15.65 -19.80 -8.93
CA SER A 198 14.90 -18.84 -9.75
C SER A 198 13.40 -19.05 -9.61
N LEU A 199 12.93 -20.30 -9.66
CA LEU A 199 11.52 -20.64 -9.45
C LEU A 199 11.01 -20.23 -8.06
N LEU A 200 11.81 -20.50 -7.01
CA LEU A 200 11.48 -20.09 -5.65
C LEU A 200 11.48 -18.56 -5.53
N ALA A 201 12.46 -17.88 -6.15
CA ALA A 201 12.55 -16.42 -6.12
C ALA A 201 11.37 -15.74 -6.85
N GLU A 202 10.94 -16.28 -7.97
CA GLU A 202 9.72 -15.84 -8.66
C GLU A 202 8.47 -16.04 -7.78
N TYR A 203 8.39 -17.21 -7.11
CA TYR A 203 7.28 -17.55 -6.24
C TYR A 203 7.06 -16.53 -5.12
N VAL A 204 8.10 -16.19 -4.39
CA VAL A 204 7.97 -15.37 -3.18
C VAL A 204 7.69 -13.89 -3.45
N ASN A 205 7.64 -13.49 -4.73
CA ASN A 205 7.27 -12.14 -5.16
C ASN A 205 7.96 -11.02 -4.36
N GLY A 206 9.26 -11.17 -4.12
CA GLY A 206 10.09 -10.19 -3.44
C GLY A 206 10.09 -10.23 -1.92
N ASP A 207 9.52 -11.27 -1.30
CA ASP A 207 9.58 -11.50 0.15
C ASP A 207 10.76 -12.42 0.52
N ALA A 208 11.87 -11.82 0.98
CA ALA A 208 13.07 -12.57 1.37
C ALA A 208 12.86 -13.46 2.60
N ARG A 209 11.95 -13.10 3.52
CA ARG A 209 11.64 -13.91 4.71
C ARG A 209 10.94 -15.20 4.28
N LEU A 210 9.95 -15.08 3.40
CA LEU A 210 9.25 -16.23 2.84
C LEU A 210 10.21 -17.12 2.05
N ALA A 211 11.10 -16.54 1.24
CA ALA A 211 12.12 -17.27 0.48
C ALA A 211 12.99 -18.16 1.37
N LEU A 212 13.55 -17.59 2.43
CA LEU A 212 14.42 -18.31 3.36
C LEU A 212 13.66 -19.37 4.16
N ASN A 213 12.42 -19.10 4.57
CA ASN A 213 11.58 -20.10 5.27
C ASN A 213 11.26 -21.27 4.33
N CYS A 214 10.90 -21.01 3.06
CA CYS A 214 10.65 -22.08 2.11
C CYS A 214 11.92 -22.92 1.85
N LEU A 215 13.08 -22.29 1.70
CA LEU A 215 14.35 -22.99 1.53
C LEU A 215 14.65 -23.87 2.74
N GLU A 216 14.47 -23.39 3.98
CA GLU A 216 14.66 -24.15 5.21
C GLU A 216 13.74 -25.36 5.24
N MET A 217 12.44 -25.18 4.98
CA MET A 217 11.47 -26.27 4.91
C MET A 217 11.84 -27.32 3.86
N MET A 218 12.29 -26.87 2.67
CA MET A 218 12.76 -27.79 1.63
C MET A 218 13.94 -28.62 2.12
N VAL A 219 14.93 -28.01 2.79
CA VAL A 219 16.10 -28.72 3.32
C VAL A 219 15.71 -29.71 4.42
N ASP A 220 14.74 -29.36 5.26
CA ASP A 220 14.25 -30.24 6.33
C ASP A 220 13.48 -31.45 5.79
N MET A 221 12.71 -31.26 4.71
CA MET A 221 11.90 -32.31 4.08
C MET A 221 12.63 -33.11 3.01
N ALA A 222 13.82 -32.68 2.57
CA ALA A 222 14.55 -33.27 1.47
C ALA A 222 15.04 -34.70 1.76
N ALA A 223 14.86 -35.59 0.79
CA ALA A 223 15.44 -36.93 0.82
C ALA A 223 16.99 -36.86 0.67
N GLU A 224 17.69 -37.73 1.37
CA GLU A 224 19.14 -37.85 1.26
C GLU A 224 19.55 -38.71 0.06
N SER A 225 20.59 -38.29 -0.64
CA SER A 225 21.26 -39.04 -1.71
C SER A 225 22.78 -39.13 -1.45
N GLU A 226 23.48 -39.86 -2.30
CA GLU A 226 24.95 -39.92 -2.24
C GLU A 226 25.62 -38.53 -2.44
N ASN A 227 24.95 -37.64 -3.17
CA ASN A 227 25.43 -36.29 -3.47
C ASN A 227 24.96 -35.23 -2.45
N GLY A 228 24.08 -35.58 -1.49
CA GLY A 228 23.51 -34.68 -0.52
C GLY A 228 21.98 -34.69 -0.53
N LYS A 229 21.38 -33.72 0.11
CA LYS A 229 19.91 -33.55 0.15
C LYS A 229 19.39 -33.07 -1.20
N ILE A 230 18.40 -33.78 -1.76
CA ILE A 230 17.84 -33.50 -3.08
C ILE A 230 16.80 -32.36 -2.95
N LEU A 231 17.10 -31.24 -3.59
CA LEU A 231 16.16 -30.13 -3.71
C LEU A 231 15.72 -30.01 -5.17
N ASP A 232 14.50 -30.44 -5.45
CA ASP A 232 13.91 -30.46 -6.79
C ASP A 232 12.56 -29.72 -6.85
N ARG A 233 11.99 -29.62 -8.06
CA ARG A 233 10.69 -28.98 -8.29
C ARG A 233 9.53 -29.70 -7.63
N THR A 234 9.62 -31.01 -7.42
CA THR A 234 8.57 -31.80 -6.76
C THR A 234 8.47 -31.40 -5.30
N LEU A 235 9.61 -31.36 -4.62
CA LEU A 235 9.72 -30.91 -3.23
C LEU A 235 9.28 -29.45 -3.08
N LEU A 236 9.66 -28.57 -4.01
CA LEU A 236 9.18 -27.17 -4.02
C LEU A 236 7.65 -27.12 -4.10
N THR A 237 7.04 -27.94 -4.95
CA THR A 237 5.58 -27.98 -5.10
C THR A 237 4.89 -28.49 -3.83
N GLU A 238 5.49 -29.45 -3.12
CA GLU A 238 4.99 -29.99 -1.84
C GLU A 238 5.05 -28.92 -0.74
N VAL A 239 6.19 -28.24 -0.58
CA VAL A 239 6.39 -27.17 0.42
C VAL A 239 5.43 -26.00 0.18
N LEU A 240 5.20 -25.64 -1.06
CA LEU A 240 4.31 -24.53 -1.43
C LEU A 240 2.83 -24.90 -1.37
N GLY A 241 2.49 -26.19 -1.43
CA GLY A 241 1.14 -26.71 -1.55
C GLY A 241 0.55 -26.56 -2.96
N GLU A 242 -0.31 -27.49 -3.36
CA GLU A 242 -0.85 -27.56 -4.74
C GLU A 242 -1.59 -26.28 -5.20
N ARG A 243 -2.30 -25.62 -4.31
CA ARG A 243 -3.07 -24.40 -4.62
C ARG A 243 -2.15 -23.20 -4.91
N GLN A 244 -1.14 -23.02 -4.10
CA GLN A 244 -0.19 -21.92 -4.25
C GLN A 244 0.73 -22.14 -5.46
N ALA A 245 1.23 -23.36 -5.68
CA ALA A 245 2.09 -23.69 -6.81
C ALA A 245 1.41 -23.49 -8.18
N ARG A 246 0.08 -23.66 -8.26
CA ARG A 246 -0.69 -23.37 -9.47
C ARG A 246 -0.88 -21.87 -9.71
N PHE A 247 -0.98 -21.10 -8.62
CA PHE A 247 -1.17 -19.65 -8.68
C PHE A 247 0.11 -18.93 -9.11
N ASP A 248 1.28 -19.37 -8.63
CA ASP A 248 2.55 -18.68 -8.89
C ASP A 248 3.25 -19.04 -10.20
N LYS A 249 3.00 -20.20 -10.77
CA LYS A 249 3.33 -20.39 -12.21
C LYS A 249 2.67 -19.33 -13.10
N GLN A 250 1.89 -18.39 -12.50
CA GLN A 250 1.00 -17.46 -13.17
C GLN A 250 1.04 -16.02 -12.61
N GLY A 251 2.09 -15.59 -11.88
CA GLY A 251 2.16 -14.23 -11.34
C GLY A 251 1.83 -13.16 -12.39
N ASP A 252 2.47 -13.17 -13.53
CA ASP A 252 2.11 -12.33 -14.68
C ASP A 252 0.71 -12.66 -15.23
N ARG A 253 0.33 -13.94 -15.25
CA ARG A 253 -0.99 -14.38 -15.74
C ARG A 253 -2.15 -13.97 -14.84
N PHE A 254 -1.95 -13.82 -13.52
CA PHE A 254 -3.01 -13.32 -12.65
C PHE A 254 -3.37 -11.86 -12.98
N TYR A 255 -2.37 -11.01 -13.17
CA TYR A 255 -2.60 -9.64 -13.64
C TYR A 255 -3.22 -9.62 -15.03
N ASP A 256 -2.86 -10.57 -15.90
CA ASP A 256 -3.49 -10.73 -17.21
C ASP A 256 -4.97 -11.14 -17.08
N PHE A 257 -5.31 -12.07 -16.18
CA PHE A 257 -6.69 -12.46 -15.93
C PHE A 257 -7.53 -11.31 -15.36
N ILE A 258 -6.99 -10.57 -14.38
CA ILE A 258 -7.65 -9.37 -13.84
C ILE A 258 -7.81 -8.30 -14.92
N SER A 259 -6.81 -8.11 -15.77
CA SER A 259 -6.87 -7.18 -16.89
C SER A 259 -7.89 -7.62 -17.94
N ALA A 260 -7.96 -8.91 -18.24
CA ALA A 260 -8.93 -9.50 -19.17
C ALA A 260 -10.37 -9.37 -18.63
N LEU A 261 -10.57 -9.68 -17.34
CA LEU A 261 -11.84 -9.46 -16.64
C LEU A 261 -12.29 -8.00 -16.75
N HIS A 262 -11.43 -7.06 -16.38
CA HIS A 262 -11.72 -5.64 -16.42
C HIS A 262 -12.09 -5.18 -17.85
N LYS A 263 -11.29 -5.56 -18.84
CA LYS A 263 -11.52 -5.21 -20.24
C LYS A 263 -12.81 -5.84 -20.79
N SER A 264 -13.14 -7.05 -20.35
CA SER A 264 -14.41 -7.73 -20.74
C SER A 264 -15.61 -6.99 -20.15
N ILE A 265 -15.57 -6.56 -18.90
CA ILE A 265 -16.63 -5.75 -18.28
C ILE A 265 -16.77 -4.40 -19.01
N ARG A 266 -15.65 -3.70 -19.25
CA ARG A 266 -15.61 -2.44 -20.00
C ARG A 266 -16.15 -2.60 -21.41
N GLY A 267 -15.83 -3.72 -22.06
CA GLY A 267 -16.29 -4.05 -23.40
C GLY A 267 -17.71 -4.62 -23.48
N SER A 268 -18.43 -4.68 -22.35
CA SER A 268 -19.81 -5.21 -22.27
C SER A 268 -19.95 -6.67 -22.72
N ALA A 269 -18.96 -7.51 -22.35
CA ALA A 269 -18.91 -8.94 -22.65
C ALA A 269 -19.10 -9.78 -21.36
N PRO A 270 -20.33 -10.01 -20.87
CA PRO A 270 -20.59 -10.65 -19.59
C PRO A 270 -20.08 -12.09 -19.51
N ASP A 271 -20.23 -12.87 -20.57
CA ASP A 271 -19.78 -14.27 -20.59
C ASP A 271 -18.25 -14.37 -20.51
N ALA A 272 -17.53 -13.52 -21.25
CA ALA A 272 -16.08 -13.44 -21.16
C ALA A 272 -15.62 -12.99 -19.76
N ALA A 273 -16.32 -12.02 -19.16
CA ALA A 273 -16.04 -11.56 -17.81
C ALA A 273 -16.23 -12.69 -16.77
N LEU A 274 -17.32 -13.45 -16.85
CA LEU A 274 -17.56 -14.61 -15.99
C LEU A 274 -16.49 -15.70 -16.18
N TYR A 275 -16.09 -15.96 -17.43
CA TYR A 275 -15.01 -16.91 -17.72
C TYR A 275 -13.71 -16.52 -17.05
N TRP A 276 -13.27 -15.26 -17.17
CA TRP A 276 -12.04 -14.79 -16.54
C TRP A 276 -12.13 -14.80 -15.02
N TYR A 277 -13.30 -14.47 -14.46
CA TYR A 277 -13.55 -14.61 -13.03
C TYR A 277 -13.40 -16.06 -12.56
N ALA A 278 -14.05 -17.00 -13.26
CA ALA A 278 -13.92 -18.43 -12.95
C ALA A 278 -12.46 -18.90 -13.04
N ARG A 279 -11.70 -18.44 -14.04
CA ARG A 279 -10.26 -18.73 -14.17
C ARG A 279 -9.45 -18.21 -12.98
N ILE A 280 -9.78 -17.01 -12.46
CA ILE A 280 -9.14 -16.45 -11.26
C ILE A 280 -9.42 -17.35 -10.05
N ILE A 281 -10.69 -17.71 -9.83
CA ILE A 281 -11.09 -18.54 -8.68
C ILE A 281 -10.49 -19.95 -8.76
N THR A 282 -10.57 -20.61 -9.91
CA THR A 282 -10.01 -21.97 -10.08
C THR A 282 -8.50 -22.02 -9.99
N ALA A 283 -7.82 -20.89 -10.25
CA ALA A 283 -6.39 -20.74 -10.03
C ALA A 283 -6.03 -20.44 -8.56
N GLY A 284 -7.01 -20.31 -7.65
CA GLY A 284 -6.80 -19.99 -6.24
C GLY A 284 -6.71 -18.50 -5.91
N GLY A 285 -7.13 -17.62 -6.84
CA GLY A 285 -7.15 -16.18 -6.63
C GLY A 285 -8.17 -15.74 -5.59
N ASP A 286 -7.86 -14.68 -4.86
CA ASP A 286 -8.75 -14.11 -3.82
C ASP A 286 -9.98 -13.42 -4.46
N PRO A 287 -11.21 -13.91 -4.20
CA PRO A 287 -12.44 -13.27 -4.68
C PRO A 287 -12.58 -11.82 -4.22
N LEU A 288 -12.07 -11.46 -3.03
CA LEU A 288 -12.12 -10.09 -2.53
C LEU A 288 -11.21 -9.15 -3.33
N TYR A 289 -10.14 -9.65 -3.94
CA TYR A 289 -9.35 -8.85 -4.88
C TYR A 289 -10.17 -8.49 -6.11
N VAL A 290 -10.97 -9.43 -6.62
CA VAL A 290 -11.90 -9.17 -7.73
C VAL A 290 -12.97 -8.16 -7.30
N ALA A 291 -13.58 -8.33 -6.13
CA ALA A 291 -14.57 -7.39 -5.59
C ALA A 291 -14.03 -5.96 -5.49
N ARG A 292 -12.78 -5.77 -5.01
CA ARG A 292 -12.09 -4.46 -5.03
C ARG A 292 -11.98 -3.89 -6.44
N ARG A 293 -11.67 -4.72 -7.42
CA ARG A 293 -11.56 -4.27 -8.82
C ARG A 293 -12.92 -3.86 -9.38
N LEU A 294 -14.01 -4.54 -8.98
CA LEU A 294 -15.37 -4.16 -9.41
C LEU A 294 -15.78 -2.76 -8.89
N LEU A 295 -15.35 -2.36 -7.70
CA LEU A 295 -15.56 -0.99 -7.20
C LEU A 295 -14.87 0.05 -8.08
N ALA A 296 -13.62 -0.22 -8.49
CA ALA A 296 -12.91 0.65 -9.43
C ALA A 296 -13.65 0.73 -10.78
N ILE A 297 -14.06 -0.40 -11.36
CA ILE A 297 -14.80 -0.46 -12.62
C ILE A 297 -16.13 0.30 -12.52
N ALA A 298 -16.87 0.15 -11.41
CA ALA A 298 -18.11 0.87 -11.17
C ALA A 298 -17.94 2.39 -11.20
N SER A 299 -16.80 2.89 -10.69
CA SER A 299 -16.46 4.32 -10.70
C SER A 299 -15.87 4.81 -12.03
N GLU A 300 -14.94 4.04 -12.62
CA GLU A 300 -14.13 4.47 -13.77
C GLU A 300 -14.83 4.26 -15.11
N ASP A 301 -15.57 3.12 -15.25
CA ASP A 301 -16.12 2.69 -16.53
C ASP A 301 -17.64 2.83 -16.64
N VAL A 302 -18.37 2.73 -15.52
CA VAL A 302 -19.84 2.92 -15.48
C VAL A 302 -20.17 4.35 -15.04
N GLY A 303 -19.56 4.82 -13.96
CA GLY A 303 -19.71 6.17 -13.45
C GLY A 303 -21.17 6.58 -13.26
N ASN A 304 -21.50 7.82 -13.66
CA ASN A 304 -22.85 8.37 -13.55
C ASN A 304 -23.82 7.86 -14.64
N ALA A 305 -23.37 7.03 -15.57
CA ALA A 305 -24.31 6.40 -16.52
C ALA A 305 -25.25 5.43 -15.83
N ASP A 306 -24.79 4.73 -14.77
CA ASP A 306 -25.64 3.99 -13.83
C ASP A 306 -25.08 4.07 -12.40
N PRO A 307 -25.56 5.01 -11.57
CA PRO A 307 -25.08 5.19 -10.18
C PRO A 307 -25.27 3.97 -9.27
N ARG A 308 -26.16 3.02 -9.63
CA ARG A 308 -26.39 1.79 -8.87
C ARG A 308 -25.20 0.83 -8.96
N ALA A 309 -24.35 0.98 -9.97
CA ALA A 309 -23.19 0.12 -10.20
C ALA A 309 -22.29 0.02 -8.95
N MET A 310 -22.02 1.16 -8.29
CA MET A 310 -21.24 1.20 -7.05
C MET A 310 -21.93 0.45 -5.90
N GLN A 311 -23.24 0.59 -5.77
CA GLN A 311 -24.03 -0.08 -4.73
C GLN A 311 -24.03 -1.60 -4.93
N VAL A 312 -24.18 -2.06 -6.18
CA VAL A 312 -24.14 -3.49 -6.54
C VAL A 312 -22.78 -4.09 -6.24
N ALA A 313 -21.70 -3.39 -6.57
CA ALA A 313 -20.33 -3.84 -6.28
C ALA A 313 -20.06 -3.93 -4.76
N LEU A 314 -20.50 -2.94 -3.99
CA LEU A 314 -20.40 -2.95 -2.52
C LEU A 314 -21.24 -4.07 -1.91
N ALA A 315 -22.49 -4.26 -2.36
CA ALA A 315 -23.36 -5.31 -1.86
C ALA A 315 -22.76 -6.71 -2.11
N ALA A 316 -22.12 -6.92 -3.27
CA ALA A 316 -21.43 -8.17 -3.57
C ALA A 316 -20.23 -8.43 -2.66
N TRP A 317 -19.43 -7.39 -2.36
CA TRP A 317 -18.36 -7.45 -1.37
C TRP A 317 -18.89 -7.84 0.01
N ASP A 318 -19.89 -7.10 0.51
CA ASP A 318 -20.46 -7.35 1.82
C ASP A 318 -21.10 -8.74 1.91
N CYS A 319 -21.77 -9.20 0.85
CA CYS A 319 -22.33 -10.53 0.78
C CYS A 319 -21.23 -11.59 0.93
N PHE A 320 -20.17 -11.50 0.14
CA PHE A 320 -19.04 -12.43 0.23
C PHE A 320 -18.43 -12.47 1.65
N THR A 321 -18.24 -11.29 2.25
CA THR A 321 -17.65 -11.17 3.59
C THR A 321 -18.52 -11.82 4.67
N ARG A 322 -19.84 -11.82 4.50
CA ARG A 322 -20.81 -12.36 5.48
C ARG A 322 -21.07 -13.85 5.31
N VAL A 323 -21.19 -14.34 4.08
CA VAL A 323 -21.61 -15.72 3.81
C VAL A 323 -20.45 -16.65 3.41
N GLY A 324 -19.26 -16.09 3.13
CA GLY A 324 -18.08 -16.86 2.73
C GLY A 324 -18.08 -17.27 1.26
N ALA A 325 -17.12 -18.12 0.89
CA ALA A 325 -16.83 -18.45 -0.53
C ALA A 325 -17.95 -19.21 -1.22
N ALA A 326 -18.60 -20.15 -0.55
CA ALA A 326 -19.57 -21.06 -1.18
C ALA A 326 -20.75 -20.34 -1.84
N GLU A 327 -21.28 -19.29 -1.20
CA GLU A 327 -22.39 -18.46 -1.70
C GLU A 327 -21.90 -17.10 -2.19
N GLY A 328 -20.87 -16.53 -1.57
CA GLY A 328 -20.39 -15.19 -1.86
C GLY A 328 -19.74 -15.04 -3.24
N GLU A 329 -19.13 -16.10 -3.78
CA GLU A 329 -18.61 -16.09 -5.15
C GLU A 329 -19.71 -15.81 -6.19
N ARG A 330 -20.94 -16.29 -5.95
CA ARG A 330 -22.10 -16.03 -6.82
C ARG A 330 -22.55 -14.57 -6.75
N ALA A 331 -22.45 -13.92 -5.59
CA ALA A 331 -22.75 -12.49 -5.46
C ALA A 331 -21.78 -11.63 -6.26
N ILE A 332 -20.49 -11.98 -6.25
CA ILE A 332 -19.46 -11.32 -7.08
C ILE A 332 -19.75 -11.57 -8.57
N ALA A 333 -20.11 -12.81 -8.97
CA ALA A 333 -20.48 -13.14 -10.35
C ALA A 333 -21.69 -12.31 -10.81
N GLN A 334 -22.72 -12.15 -9.96
CA GLN A 334 -23.88 -11.30 -10.24
C GLN A 334 -23.47 -9.85 -10.49
N ALA A 335 -22.58 -9.29 -9.67
CA ALA A 335 -22.08 -7.93 -9.85
C ALA A 335 -21.26 -7.79 -11.15
N ILE A 336 -20.46 -8.79 -11.51
CA ILE A 336 -19.72 -8.83 -12.78
C ILE A 336 -20.68 -8.72 -13.97
N VAL A 337 -21.74 -9.54 -14.00
CA VAL A 337 -22.74 -9.50 -15.09
C VAL A 337 -23.42 -8.14 -15.13
N TYR A 338 -23.87 -7.63 -13.97
CA TYR A 338 -24.51 -6.32 -13.89
C TYR A 338 -23.61 -5.22 -14.44
N LEU A 339 -22.36 -5.13 -14.00
CA LEU A 339 -21.40 -4.13 -14.44
C LEU A 339 -21.06 -4.29 -15.94
N ALA A 340 -21.03 -5.52 -16.44
CA ALA A 340 -20.77 -5.77 -17.86
C ALA A 340 -21.88 -5.24 -18.75
N VAL A 341 -23.16 -5.35 -18.35
CA VAL A 341 -24.30 -4.88 -19.16
C VAL A 341 -24.72 -3.44 -18.87
N ALA A 342 -24.25 -2.84 -17.77
CA ALA A 342 -24.52 -1.45 -17.45
C ALA A 342 -24.02 -0.48 -18.51
N PRO A 343 -24.70 0.64 -18.76
CA PRO A 343 -24.21 1.68 -19.66
C PRO A 343 -22.86 2.23 -19.16
N LYS A 344 -21.93 2.47 -20.11
CA LYS A 344 -20.56 2.86 -19.79
C LYS A 344 -20.35 4.37 -19.91
N SER A 345 -19.69 4.96 -18.90
CA SER A 345 -19.20 6.32 -18.96
C SER A 345 -17.95 6.49 -18.08
N ASN A 346 -16.92 7.05 -18.67
CA ASN A 346 -15.71 7.48 -17.98
C ASN A 346 -15.65 9.01 -17.80
N ALA A 347 -16.77 9.71 -18.00
CA ALA A 347 -16.82 11.17 -17.98
C ALA A 347 -16.35 11.77 -16.65
N VAL A 348 -16.75 11.18 -15.51
CA VAL A 348 -16.31 11.61 -14.18
C VAL A 348 -14.81 11.38 -13.98
N TYR A 349 -14.30 10.20 -14.41
CA TYR A 349 -12.86 9.87 -14.32
C TYR A 349 -12.03 10.90 -15.11
N LEU A 350 -12.42 11.22 -16.35
CA LEU A 350 -11.72 12.19 -17.18
C LEU A 350 -11.81 13.60 -16.58
N ALA A 351 -12.99 14.01 -16.08
CA ALA A 351 -13.22 15.29 -15.43
C ALA A 351 -12.30 15.47 -14.21
N PHE A 352 -12.25 14.48 -13.33
CA PHE A 352 -11.41 14.53 -12.13
C PHE A 352 -9.91 14.54 -12.49
N LYS A 353 -9.50 13.74 -13.47
CA LYS A 353 -8.11 13.72 -13.96
C LYS A 353 -7.71 15.10 -14.50
N ALA A 354 -8.58 15.76 -15.29
CA ALA A 354 -8.33 17.11 -15.81
C ALA A 354 -8.29 18.15 -14.67
N ALA A 355 -9.20 18.09 -13.71
CA ALA A 355 -9.22 18.98 -12.55
C ALA A 355 -7.94 18.83 -11.70
N LYS A 356 -7.52 17.60 -11.43
CA LYS A 356 -6.25 17.36 -10.71
C LYS A 356 -5.04 17.90 -11.46
N LYS A 357 -5.00 17.74 -12.79
CA LYS A 357 -3.91 18.26 -13.62
C LYS A 357 -3.86 19.78 -13.51
N LEU A 358 -5.00 20.46 -13.71
CA LEU A 358 -5.06 21.92 -13.62
C LEU A 358 -4.65 22.41 -12.23
N ALA A 359 -5.15 21.78 -11.15
CA ALA A 359 -4.80 22.15 -9.78
C ALA A 359 -3.30 21.96 -9.45
N THR A 360 -2.61 21.06 -10.16
CA THR A 360 -1.16 20.84 -9.98
C THR A 360 -0.31 21.80 -10.80
N GLU A 361 -0.80 22.20 -11.99
CA GLU A 361 -0.05 23.00 -12.98
C GLU A 361 -0.37 24.49 -12.87
N SER A 362 -1.49 24.88 -12.25
CA SER A 362 -1.87 26.28 -12.06
C SER A 362 -1.21 26.89 -10.82
N ALA A 363 -1.19 28.22 -10.80
CA ALA A 363 -0.84 28.98 -9.62
C ALA A 363 -1.80 28.66 -8.46
N ASP A 364 -1.36 28.90 -7.23
CA ASP A 364 -2.19 28.73 -6.01
C ASP A 364 -3.17 29.90 -5.92
N PHE A 365 -4.30 29.79 -6.64
CA PHE A 365 -5.35 30.81 -6.63
C PHE A 365 -6.12 30.80 -5.32
N ASP A 366 -6.34 31.97 -4.78
CA ASP A 366 -7.17 32.12 -3.58
C ASP A 366 -8.64 31.74 -3.84
N VAL A 367 -9.29 31.25 -2.78
CA VAL A 367 -10.75 31.04 -2.81
C VAL A 367 -11.43 32.39 -2.96
N PRO A 368 -12.35 32.58 -3.93
CA PRO A 368 -13.10 33.82 -4.09
C PRO A 368 -13.79 34.27 -2.80
N GLU A 369 -13.79 35.58 -2.51
CA GLU A 369 -14.28 36.11 -1.24
C GLU A 369 -15.73 35.73 -0.92
N HIS A 370 -16.60 35.70 -1.92
CA HIS A 370 -18.01 35.30 -1.76
C HIS A 370 -18.17 33.83 -1.32
N LEU A 371 -17.16 32.97 -1.53
CA LEU A 371 -17.18 31.57 -1.10
C LEU A 371 -16.52 31.34 0.27
N ARG A 372 -15.84 32.36 0.82
CA ARG A 372 -15.19 32.26 2.12
C ARG A 372 -16.20 32.41 3.26
N ASN A 373 -16.10 31.57 4.28
CA ASN A 373 -16.91 31.71 5.48
C ASN A 373 -16.47 32.92 6.32
N ALA A 374 -17.41 33.67 6.87
CA ALA A 374 -17.18 34.84 7.72
C ALA A 374 -17.78 34.66 9.14
N PRO A 375 -17.26 33.73 9.98
CA PRO A 375 -17.81 33.47 11.30
C PRO A 375 -17.57 34.60 12.32
N THR A 376 -16.63 35.52 12.06
CA THR A 376 -16.31 36.66 12.92
C THR A 376 -16.62 37.98 12.24
N ASN A 377 -16.83 39.05 13.05
CA ASN A 377 -17.05 40.40 12.50
C ASN A 377 -15.83 40.88 11.71
N LEU A 378 -14.60 40.59 12.17
CA LEU A 378 -13.38 40.94 11.46
C LEU A 378 -13.34 40.31 10.05
N MET A 379 -13.76 39.05 9.90
CA MET A 379 -13.80 38.41 8.56
C MET A 379 -14.85 39.04 7.65
N LYS A 380 -16.00 39.48 8.22
CA LYS A 380 -17.00 40.23 7.46
C LYS A 380 -16.48 41.59 7.00
N ASP A 381 -15.76 42.29 7.88
CA ASP A 381 -15.14 43.60 7.56
C ASP A 381 -14.05 43.45 6.52
N LEU A 382 -13.39 42.27 6.42
CA LEU A 382 -12.45 41.92 5.37
C LEU A 382 -13.11 41.48 4.05
N GLY A 383 -14.43 41.48 3.97
CA GLY A 383 -15.18 41.14 2.75
C GLY A 383 -15.48 39.65 2.57
N PHE A 384 -15.16 38.77 3.55
CA PHE A 384 -15.43 37.34 3.43
C PHE A 384 -16.94 37.09 3.42
N GLY A 385 -17.41 36.27 2.47
CA GLY A 385 -18.82 35.97 2.26
C GLY A 385 -19.62 37.14 1.64
N ALA A 386 -18.96 38.23 1.27
CA ALA A 386 -19.62 39.35 0.64
C ALA A 386 -20.26 38.94 -0.70
N GLU A 387 -21.50 39.39 -0.91
CA GLU A 387 -22.28 39.10 -2.12
C GLU A 387 -22.52 37.61 -2.40
N TYR A 388 -22.42 36.74 -1.36
CA TYR A 388 -22.79 35.34 -1.51
C TYR A 388 -24.31 35.23 -1.77
N ARG A 389 -24.65 34.55 -2.87
CA ARG A 389 -26.06 34.27 -3.23
C ARG A 389 -26.44 32.90 -2.76
N TYR A 390 -27.33 32.82 -1.76
CA TYR A 390 -27.82 31.55 -1.25
C TYR A 390 -28.80 30.92 -2.24
N ALA A 391 -28.40 29.82 -2.88
CA ALA A 391 -29.15 29.23 -3.99
C ALA A 391 -30.60 28.89 -3.66
N HIS A 392 -30.93 28.53 -2.38
CA HIS A 392 -32.30 28.23 -1.96
C HIS A 392 -33.22 29.44 -1.94
N ASP A 393 -32.68 30.65 -1.89
CA ASP A 393 -33.46 31.89 -1.96
C ASP A 393 -33.72 32.35 -3.40
N GLU A 394 -33.06 31.71 -4.38
CA GLU A 394 -33.16 32.05 -5.79
C GLU A 394 -34.19 31.14 -6.51
N PRO A 395 -34.80 31.58 -7.63
CA PRO A 395 -35.71 30.77 -8.42
C PRO A 395 -35.12 29.41 -8.79
N ASN A 396 -35.92 28.34 -8.62
CA ASN A 396 -35.49 26.94 -8.86
C ASN A 396 -34.30 26.48 -8.00
N ALA A 397 -34.02 27.13 -6.88
CA ALA A 397 -32.88 26.92 -6.00
C ALA A 397 -31.54 26.96 -6.80
N TYR A 398 -31.45 27.90 -7.74
CA TYR A 398 -30.29 28.07 -8.60
C TYR A 398 -29.91 29.56 -8.77
N ALA A 399 -28.70 29.91 -8.35
CA ALA A 399 -28.17 31.26 -8.48
C ALA A 399 -27.63 31.49 -9.89
N ALA A 400 -28.51 31.69 -10.85
CA ALA A 400 -28.16 31.87 -12.27
C ALA A 400 -27.15 33.00 -12.48
N GLY A 401 -26.14 32.79 -13.30
CA GLY A 401 -25.05 33.74 -13.59
C GLY A 401 -23.99 33.81 -12.49
N GLU A 402 -24.05 32.97 -11.46
CA GLU A 402 -23.00 32.86 -10.44
C GLU A 402 -21.82 32.06 -10.98
N ASN A 403 -20.60 32.37 -10.52
CA ASN A 403 -19.38 31.65 -10.83
C ASN A 403 -18.66 31.27 -9.52
N TYR A 404 -18.30 30.00 -9.40
CA TYR A 404 -17.67 29.43 -8.21
C TYR A 404 -16.16 29.17 -8.41
N PHE A 405 -15.61 29.53 -9.56
CA PHE A 405 -14.17 29.50 -9.81
C PHE A 405 -13.50 30.83 -9.44
N PRO A 406 -12.20 30.84 -9.19
CA PRO A 406 -11.41 32.07 -9.30
C PRO A 406 -11.61 32.72 -10.68
N SER A 407 -11.51 34.07 -10.75
CA SER A 407 -11.76 34.83 -11.98
C SER A 407 -10.95 34.34 -13.18
N GLU A 408 -9.72 33.88 -12.93
CA GLU A 408 -8.79 33.35 -13.91
C GLU A 408 -9.24 32.02 -14.54
N LEU A 409 -10.09 31.28 -13.81
CA LEU A 409 -10.61 29.97 -14.21
C LEU A 409 -12.10 30.00 -14.56
N LYS A 410 -12.72 31.14 -14.65
CA LYS A 410 -14.17 31.32 -14.81
C LYS A 410 -14.82 30.54 -15.96
N ASP A 411 -14.09 30.29 -17.02
CA ASP A 411 -14.57 29.60 -18.23
C ASP A 411 -14.20 28.10 -18.23
N THR A 412 -13.69 27.60 -17.10
CA THR A 412 -13.22 26.21 -17.00
C THR A 412 -14.38 25.23 -16.91
N GLN A 413 -14.30 24.16 -17.69
CA GLN A 413 -15.24 23.04 -17.64
C GLN A 413 -14.49 21.72 -17.67
N PHE A 414 -14.80 20.81 -16.74
CA PHE A 414 -14.19 19.49 -16.66
C PHE A 414 -15.15 18.36 -17.01
N TYR A 415 -16.43 18.46 -16.59
CA TYR A 415 -17.38 17.39 -16.72
C TYR A 415 -18.23 17.54 -17.97
N PHE A 416 -18.13 16.53 -18.85
CA PHE A 416 -18.86 16.42 -20.10
C PHE A 416 -19.65 15.11 -20.09
N PRO A 417 -20.93 15.11 -19.67
CA PRO A 417 -21.75 13.90 -19.62
C PRO A 417 -21.91 13.25 -20.98
N THR A 418 -21.94 11.92 -21.01
CA THR A 418 -22.16 11.15 -22.21
C THR A 418 -23.67 11.09 -22.55
N THR A 419 -24.00 10.55 -23.73
CA THR A 419 -25.38 10.29 -24.15
C THR A 419 -25.85 8.87 -23.77
N ARG A 420 -25.41 8.36 -22.62
CA ARG A 420 -25.69 7.00 -22.18
C ARG A 420 -26.24 6.96 -20.76
N GLY A 421 -27.22 6.08 -20.53
CA GLY A 421 -27.84 5.86 -19.23
C GLY A 421 -28.38 7.13 -18.59
N MET A 422 -28.12 7.31 -17.29
CA MET A 422 -28.59 8.49 -16.53
C MET A 422 -27.88 9.79 -16.95
N GLU A 423 -26.73 9.72 -17.59
CA GLU A 423 -26.03 10.94 -18.03
C GLU A 423 -26.78 11.72 -19.12
N ILE A 424 -27.72 11.11 -19.83
CA ILE A 424 -28.66 11.82 -20.72
C ILE A 424 -29.41 12.91 -19.92
N LYS A 425 -30.04 12.51 -18.81
CA LYS A 425 -30.79 13.45 -17.94
C LYS A 425 -29.88 14.46 -17.26
N ILE A 426 -28.67 14.05 -16.87
CA ILE A 426 -27.66 14.96 -16.31
C ILE A 426 -27.30 16.02 -17.36
N LYS A 427 -27.07 15.62 -18.61
CA LYS A 427 -26.76 16.53 -19.70
C LYS A 427 -27.89 17.53 -19.96
N GLU A 428 -29.12 17.07 -20.06
CA GLU A 428 -30.30 17.94 -20.21
C GLU A 428 -30.40 18.98 -19.07
N LYS A 429 -30.18 18.53 -17.83
CA LYS A 429 -30.19 19.45 -16.68
C LYS A 429 -29.04 20.48 -16.75
N LEU A 430 -27.83 20.08 -17.11
CA LEU A 430 -26.70 20.99 -17.25
C LEU A 430 -26.91 21.99 -18.38
N ASP A 431 -27.46 21.56 -19.50
CA ASP A 431 -27.75 22.45 -20.63
C ASP A 431 -28.81 23.48 -20.23
N TRP A 432 -29.86 23.07 -19.53
CA TRP A 432 -30.85 23.98 -18.95
C TRP A 432 -30.23 25.01 -17.98
N LEU A 433 -29.32 24.57 -17.06
CA LEU A 433 -28.63 25.46 -16.12
C LEU A 433 -27.81 26.49 -16.86
N ARG A 434 -27.07 26.11 -17.92
CA ARG A 434 -26.30 27.02 -18.77
C ARG A 434 -27.18 28.05 -19.51
N GLU A 435 -28.38 27.64 -19.94
CA GLU A 435 -29.36 28.57 -20.52
C GLU A 435 -29.80 29.61 -19.49
N GLN A 436 -30.04 29.20 -18.24
CA GLN A 436 -30.37 30.15 -17.17
C GLN A 436 -29.21 31.13 -16.91
N ASP A 437 -27.96 30.63 -16.87
CA ASP A 437 -26.78 31.47 -16.73
C ASP A 437 -26.66 32.49 -17.88
N ALA A 438 -26.89 32.06 -19.11
CA ALA A 438 -26.81 32.93 -20.29
C ALA A 438 -27.87 34.06 -20.23
N GLN A 439 -29.07 33.77 -19.72
CA GLN A 439 -30.19 34.69 -19.62
C GLN A 439 -30.13 35.57 -18.36
N SER A 440 -29.29 35.25 -17.39
CA SER A 440 -29.21 35.99 -16.13
C SER A 440 -28.70 37.42 -16.36
N GLN A 441 -29.40 38.38 -15.73
CA GLN A 441 -28.92 39.77 -15.67
C GLN A 441 -27.82 40.00 -14.62
N LYS A 442 -27.73 39.08 -13.66
CA LYS A 442 -26.70 39.07 -12.61
C LYS A 442 -25.60 38.09 -13.06
N LYS A 443 -24.46 38.59 -13.44
CA LYS A 443 -23.29 37.78 -13.81
C LYS A 443 -22.12 38.17 -12.93
N ARG A 444 -21.47 37.13 -12.37
CA ARG A 444 -20.20 37.30 -11.67
C ARG A 444 -19.06 37.10 -12.66
N TYR A 445 -18.35 38.07 -13.06
CA TYR A 445 -17.30 38.15 -14.12
C TYR A 445 -17.83 38.29 -15.55
#